data_b54b90dd93dacd09276ba5d8da1e4c1f
#
_entry.id   b54b90dd93dacd09276ba5d8da1e4c1f
#
_cell.length_a   1.000
_cell.length_b   1.000
_cell.length_c   1.000
_cell.angle_alpha   90.00
_cell.angle_beta   90.00
_cell.angle_gamma   90.00
#
_symmetry.space_group_name_H-M   'P 1'
#
loop_
_entity.id
_entity.type
_entity.pdbx_description
1 polymer ?
#
loop_
_entity_poly.entity_id
_entity_poly.type
_entity_poly.pdbx_seq_one_letter_code
_entity_poly.pdbx_strand_id
1 'polypeptide(L)'
;TNVIMMDESGNHYFEFKKGPIFTQLLLADEIKRATPKTQSALLETMQEGSVTTAGKTYFMKKPFFVMATQNPLEQEGTYPLPEAQLDRFMFKINVPYPTHCELSEIVTRTIIGEPIPVNKILDSEKIMELRNTLHKVVVAPPMLDYSVRIVLATHPENEFSPSSVKRFVRWGASPRAAQALIMVARVKALSSGRTHVAFEDIRYFAHEVLQHRIIMNYDGQAENKRVSELVKEIIDSTPEEK
;
A
#
# COMPACT_ATOMS: atom_id res chain seq x y z
N THR A 1 11.44 16.31 15.82
CA THR A 1 12.84 16.63 16.16
C THR A 1 12.87 17.41 17.46
N ASN A 2 13.78 17.05 18.36
CA ASN A 2 14.05 17.86 19.54
C ASN A 2 14.99 19.00 19.14
N VAL A 3 14.61 20.23 19.48
CA VAL A 3 15.40 21.44 19.24
C VAL A 3 15.81 21.99 20.60
N ILE A 4 17.07 22.38 20.69
CA ILE A 4 17.53 23.07 21.90
C ILE A 4 17.01 24.50 21.85
N MET A 5 16.25 24.88 22.86
CA MET A 5 15.77 26.24 23.08
C MET A 5 16.48 26.83 24.32
N MET A 6 16.55 28.13 24.40
CA MET A 6 17.09 28.87 25.54
C MET A 6 15.97 29.72 26.15
N ASP A 7 15.76 29.62 27.45
CA ASP A 7 14.82 30.46 28.16
C ASP A 7 15.38 31.88 28.40
N GLU A 8 14.55 32.78 28.90
CA GLU A 8 14.94 34.15 29.20
C GLU A 8 16.03 34.24 30.28
N SER A 9 16.22 33.19 31.06
CA SER A 9 17.25 33.07 32.11
C SER A 9 18.56 32.43 31.60
N GLY A 10 18.66 32.10 30.30
CA GLY A 10 19.86 31.53 29.69
C GLY A 10 19.98 29.99 29.82
N ASN A 11 18.97 29.31 30.38
CA ASN A 11 19.00 27.85 30.50
C ASN A 11 18.59 27.18 29.20
N HIS A 12 19.28 26.11 28.84
CA HIS A 12 18.94 25.28 27.66
C HIS A 12 17.92 24.23 28.05
N TYR A 13 16.84 24.11 27.24
CA TYR A 13 15.86 23.02 27.33
C TYR A 13 15.54 22.43 25.96
N PHE A 14 15.04 21.19 25.94
CA PHE A 14 14.65 20.54 24.71
C PHE A 14 13.16 20.77 24.44
N GLU A 15 12.85 21.37 23.31
CA GLU A 15 11.49 21.47 22.80
C GLU A 15 11.29 20.52 21.63
N PHE A 16 10.19 19.73 21.66
CA PHE A 16 9.84 18.87 20.55
C PHE A 16 9.09 19.66 19.47
N LYS A 17 9.74 19.85 18.31
CA LYS A 17 9.09 20.40 17.12
C LYS A 17 8.56 19.27 16.25
N LYS A 18 7.25 19.32 15.94
CA LYS A 18 6.59 18.36 15.04
C LYS A 18 7.22 18.46 13.66
N GLY A 19 7.61 17.30 13.11
CA GLY A 19 8.12 17.17 11.74
C GLY A 19 7.00 16.89 10.73
N PRO A 20 7.34 16.68 9.44
CA PRO A 20 6.37 16.46 8.34
C PRO A 20 5.43 15.29 8.53
N ILE A 21 5.80 14.30 9.35
CA ILE A 21 4.95 13.13 9.62
C ILE A 21 3.63 13.49 10.33
N PHE A 22 3.57 14.65 11.00
CA PHE A 22 2.36 15.14 11.69
C PHE A 22 1.38 15.78 10.71
N THR A 23 0.96 14.99 9.73
CA THR A 23 -0.02 15.33 8.70
C THR A 23 -1.05 14.21 8.58
N GLN A 24 -2.13 14.44 7.83
CA GLN A 24 -3.13 13.40 7.55
C GLN A 24 -2.83 12.63 6.25
N LEU A 25 -2.24 13.31 5.26
CA LEU A 25 -1.78 12.70 4.02
C LEU A 25 -0.27 12.95 3.92
N LEU A 26 0.50 11.89 3.86
CA LEU A 26 1.96 11.93 3.76
C LEU A 26 2.41 11.26 2.46
N LEU A 27 3.18 11.98 1.65
CA LEU A 27 3.94 11.42 0.55
C LEU A 27 5.38 11.23 1.00
N ALA A 28 5.81 9.97 1.13
CA ALA A 28 7.20 9.59 1.36
C ALA A 28 7.87 9.34 0.01
N ASP A 29 8.33 10.43 -0.61
CA ASP A 29 8.96 10.35 -1.93
C ASP A 29 10.33 9.70 -1.83
N GLU A 30 10.65 8.80 -2.77
CA GLU A 30 11.90 8.03 -2.82
C GLU A 30 12.26 7.36 -1.49
N ILE A 31 11.32 6.61 -0.91
CA ILE A 31 11.47 6.00 0.43
C ILE A 31 12.75 5.16 0.59
N LYS A 32 13.29 4.63 -0.51
CA LYS A 32 14.56 3.87 -0.50
C LYS A 32 15.77 4.74 -0.15
N ARG A 33 15.71 6.06 -0.31
CA ARG A 33 16.79 6.98 0.08
C ARG A 33 16.78 7.29 1.59
N ALA A 34 15.66 7.05 2.26
CA ALA A 34 15.59 7.20 3.70
C ALA A 34 16.38 6.10 4.41
N THR A 35 17.05 6.45 5.52
CA THR A 35 17.76 5.47 6.34
C THR A 35 16.81 4.40 6.90
N PRO A 36 17.28 3.18 7.20
CA PRO A 36 16.47 2.11 7.78
C PRO A 36 15.73 2.53 9.06
N LYS A 37 16.34 3.39 9.87
CA LYS A 37 15.72 3.94 11.08
C LYS A 37 14.51 4.82 10.73
N THR A 38 14.63 5.67 9.72
CA THR A 38 13.53 6.53 9.24
C THR A 38 12.41 5.72 8.63
N GLN A 39 12.75 4.72 7.79
CA GLN A 39 11.79 3.79 7.19
C GLN A 39 11.00 3.05 8.28
N SER A 40 11.69 2.48 9.29
CA SER A 40 11.06 1.76 10.40
C SER A 40 10.12 2.66 11.21
N ALA A 41 10.53 3.89 11.52
CA ALA A 41 9.70 4.84 12.26
C ALA A 41 8.42 5.22 11.48
N LEU A 42 8.52 5.42 10.16
CA LEU A 42 7.37 5.68 9.30
C LEU A 42 6.39 4.50 9.30
N LEU A 43 6.91 3.28 9.11
CA LEU A 43 6.10 2.07 9.05
C LEU A 43 5.44 1.71 10.40
N GLU A 44 6.12 2.00 11.51
CA GLU A 44 5.53 1.91 12.85
C GLU A 44 4.37 2.90 12.99
N THR A 45 4.59 4.16 12.56
CA THR A 45 3.52 5.17 12.59
C THR A 45 2.31 4.79 11.75
N MET A 46 2.52 4.16 10.57
CA MET A 46 1.43 3.65 9.73
C MET A 46 0.59 2.59 10.45
N GLN A 47 1.23 1.74 11.23
CA GLN A 47 0.57 0.64 11.93
C GLN A 47 -0.11 1.09 13.21
N GLU A 48 0.61 1.83 14.06
CA GLU A 48 0.16 2.22 15.39
C GLU A 48 -0.67 3.52 15.40
N GLY A 49 -0.61 4.31 14.33
CA GLY A 49 -1.24 5.63 14.29
C GLY A 49 -0.65 6.63 15.29
N SER A 50 0.59 6.38 15.72
CA SER A 50 1.27 7.21 16.73
C SER A 50 2.79 7.23 16.50
N VAL A 51 3.44 8.26 17.06
CA VAL A 51 4.90 8.41 17.11
C VAL A 51 5.34 8.58 18.56
N THR A 52 6.29 7.77 19.01
CA THR A 52 6.91 7.92 20.33
C THR A 52 8.28 8.56 20.20
N THR A 53 8.48 9.69 20.88
CA THR A 53 9.76 10.41 20.91
C THR A 53 10.00 11.03 22.28
N ALA A 54 11.22 10.95 22.79
CA ALA A 54 11.60 11.43 24.12
C ALA A 54 10.67 10.95 25.24
N GLY A 55 10.23 9.69 25.21
CA GLY A 55 9.33 9.10 26.20
C GLY A 55 7.87 9.56 26.11
N LYS A 56 7.50 10.39 25.15
CA LYS A 56 6.13 10.87 24.94
C LYS A 56 5.56 10.35 23.64
N THR A 57 4.32 9.80 23.70
CA THR A 57 3.59 9.31 22.53
C THR A 57 2.65 10.39 21.99
N TYR A 58 2.70 10.60 20.69
CA TYR A 58 1.88 11.55 19.96
C TYR A 58 1.02 10.77 18.93
N PHE A 59 -0.30 10.90 19.04
CA PHE A 59 -1.24 10.27 18.11
C PHE A 59 -1.40 11.08 16.83
N MET A 60 -1.49 10.38 15.70
CA MET A 60 -1.78 10.98 14.40
C MET A 60 -3.25 11.37 14.29
N LYS A 61 -3.51 12.51 13.64
CA LYS A 61 -4.90 12.88 13.27
C LYS A 61 -5.43 11.93 12.21
N LYS A 62 -6.65 11.44 12.42
CA LYS A 62 -7.35 10.58 11.42
C LYS A 62 -8.07 11.44 10.36
N PRO A 63 -8.21 10.97 9.12
CA PRO A 63 -7.54 9.78 8.58
C PRO A 63 -6.02 10.02 8.46
N PHE A 64 -5.20 9.01 8.76
CA PHE A 64 -3.76 9.05 8.48
C PHE A 64 -3.47 8.09 7.33
N PHE A 65 -2.89 8.61 6.26
CA PHE A 65 -2.63 7.86 5.04
C PHE A 65 -1.23 8.18 4.50
N VAL A 66 -0.48 7.15 4.16
CA VAL A 66 0.87 7.27 3.62
C VAL A 66 0.93 6.69 2.22
N MET A 67 1.44 7.48 1.29
CA MET A 67 1.91 7.04 -0.01
C MET A 67 3.43 7.07 0.00
N ALA A 68 4.07 6.05 -0.60
CA ALA A 68 5.51 6.03 -0.78
C ALA A 68 5.83 5.77 -2.23
N THR A 69 6.82 6.46 -2.78
CA THR A 69 7.33 6.20 -4.13
C THR A 69 8.64 5.42 -4.06
N GLN A 70 8.89 4.62 -5.08
CA GLN A 70 10.17 3.94 -5.30
C GLN A 70 10.57 4.11 -6.76
N ASN A 71 11.79 4.57 -6.99
CA ASN A 71 12.37 4.56 -8.32
C ASN A 71 13.10 3.22 -8.54
N PRO A 72 12.70 2.38 -9.51
CA PRO A 72 13.35 1.10 -9.77
C PRO A 72 14.76 1.24 -10.35
N LEU A 73 15.09 2.38 -10.97
CA LEU A 73 16.39 2.60 -11.62
C LEU A 73 17.49 2.98 -10.65
N GLU A 74 17.14 3.45 -9.45
CA GLU A 74 18.11 3.87 -8.45
C GLU A 74 18.58 2.68 -7.62
N GLN A 75 19.87 2.37 -7.71
CA GLN A 75 20.51 1.30 -6.93
C GLN A 75 21.57 1.84 -5.95
N GLU A 76 22.32 2.88 -6.32
CA GLU A 76 23.36 3.44 -5.46
C GLU A 76 22.78 4.32 -4.35
N GLY A 77 23.33 4.18 -3.14
CA GLY A 77 22.92 4.98 -1.98
C GLY A 77 21.51 4.72 -1.48
N THR A 78 20.89 3.59 -1.84
CA THR A 78 19.51 3.25 -1.45
C THR A 78 19.47 2.08 -0.47
N TYR A 79 18.44 2.10 0.39
CA TYR A 79 18.11 1.04 1.34
C TYR A 79 16.79 0.39 0.91
N PRO A 80 16.83 -0.82 0.32
CA PRO A 80 15.62 -1.50 -0.08
C PRO A 80 14.76 -1.81 1.16
N LEU A 81 13.45 -1.65 1.01
CA LEU A 81 12.50 -2.07 2.06
C LEU A 81 12.46 -3.61 2.11
N PRO A 82 12.66 -4.22 3.28
CA PRO A 82 12.41 -5.65 3.46
C PRO A 82 10.97 -6.04 3.09
N GLU A 83 10.77 -7.27 2.63
CA GLU A 83 9.47 -7.78 2.20
C GLU A 83 8.40 -7.66 3.29
N ALA A 84 8.75 -7.95 4.55
CA ALA A 84 7.87 -7.80 5.70
C ALA A 84 7.39 -6.35 5.94
N GLN A 85 8.16 -5.38 5.46
CA GLN A 85 7.81 -3.96 5.50
C GLN A 85 6.93 -3.55 4.32
N LEU A 86 7.19 -4.09 3.13
CA LEU A 86 6.35 -3.90 1.96
C LEU A 86 4.94 -4.46 2.16
N ASP A 87 4.79 -5.57 2.87
CA ASP A 87 3.51 -6.18 3.21
C ASP A 87 2.56 -5.26 4.00
N ARG A 88 3.08 -4.20 4.64
CA ARG A 88 2.27 -3.20 5.37
C ARG A 88 1.54 -2.23 4.46
N PHE A 89 1.99 -2.06 3.22
CA PHE A 89 1.27 -1.25 2.22
C PHE A 89 0.10 -2.04 1.65
N MET A 90 -1.05 -1.39 1.53
CA MET A 90 -2.26 -2.03 1.00
C MET A 90 -2.10 -2.38 -0.48
N PHE A 91 -1.57 -1.45 -1.26
CA PHE A 91 -1.35 -1.56 -2.70
C PHE A 91 0.10 -1.33 -3.08
N LYS A 92 0.52 -1.99 -4.15
CA LYS A 92 1.64 -1.57 -4.97
C LYS A 92 1.12 -1.26 -6.37
N ILE A 93 1.36 -0.05 -6.85
CA ILE A 93 0.92 0.41 -8.17
C ILE A 93 2.17 0.61 -9.02
N ASN A 94 2.21 -0.02 -10.18
CA ASN A 94 3.25 0.21 -11.16
C ASN A 94 2.80 1.33 -12.10
N VAL A 95 3.58 2.41 -12.14
CA VAL A 95 3.36 3.53 -13.06
C VAL A 95 4.23 3.29 -14.29
N PRO A 96 3.64 2.98 -15.46
CA PRO A 96 4.41 2.78 -16.68
C PRO A 96 4.98 4.09 -17.19
N TYR A 97 5.94 4.00 -18.10
CA TYR A 97 6.40 5.19 -18.83
C TYR A 97 5.25 5.74 -19.67
N PRO A 98 5.06 7.08 -19.73
CA PRO A 98 3.95 7.68 -20.44
C PRO A 98 4.02 7.40 -21.95
N THR A 99 2.86 7.25 -22.56
CA THR A 99 2.71 7.16 -24.02
C THR A 99 3.08 8.49 -24.69
N HIS A 100 3.24 8.49 -26.00
CA HIS A 100 3.53 9.72 -26.75
C HIS A 100 2.50 10.83 -26.49
N CYS A 101 1.21 10.51 -26.47
CA CYS A 101 0.14 11.49 -26.22
C CYS A 101 0.21 12.06 -24.80
N GLU A 102 0.39 11.18 -23.80
CA GLU A 102 0.52 11.60 -22.40
C GLU A 102 1.77 12.43 -22.17
N LEU A 103 2.90 12.04 -22.79
CA LEU A 103 4.14 12.81 -22.68
C LEU A 103 4.00 14.21 -23.31
N SER A 104 3.34 14.32 -24.47
CA SER A 104 3.05 15.60 -25.10
C SER A 104 2.17 16.48 -24.21
N GLU A 105 1.18 15.89 -23.56
CA GLU A 105 0.31 16.60 -22.62
C GLU A 105 1.08 17.07 -21.37
N ILE A 106 1.96 16.23 -20.80
CA ILE A 106 2.83 16.59 -19.69
C ILE A 106 3.69 17.81 -20.05
N VAL A 107 4.38 17.76 -21.21
CA VAL A 107 5.23 18.88 -21.68
C VAL A 107 4.40 20.14 -21.85
N THR A 108 3.24 20.05 -22.47
CA THR A 108 2.35 21.21 -22.68
C THR A 108 1.92 21.82 -21.34
N ARG A 109 1.48 21.01 -20.39
CA ARG A 109 1.01 21.48 -19.07
C ARG A 109 2.14 22.07 -18.21
N THR A 110 3.34 21.50 -18.29
CA THR A 110 4.44 21.92 -17.39
C THR A 110 5.24 23.10 -17.92
N ILE A 111 5.33 23.26 -19.26
CA ILE A 111 6.16 24.31 -19.88
C ILE A 111 5.32 25.47 -20.39
N ILE A 112 4.15 25.20 -20.96
CA ILE A 112 3.33 26.20 -21.66
C ILE A 112 2.08 26.56 -20.84
N GLY A 113 1.56 25.62 -20.05
CA GLY A 113 0.28 25.78 -19.36
C GLY A 113 0.40 26.52 -18.02
N GLU A 114 -0.71 27.18 -17.64
CA GLU A 114 -0.88 27.69 -16.29
C GLU A 114 -1.27 26.54 -15.34
N PRO A 115 -0.93 26.63 -14.02
CA PRO A 115 -1.36 25.67 -13.04
C PRO A 115 -2.89 25.53 -13.03
N ILE A 116 -3.39 24.33 -13.21
CA ILE A 116 -4.83 24.07 -13.16
C ILE A 116 -5.30 24.23 -11.70
N PRO A 117 -6.25 25.14 -11.41
CA PRO A 117 -6.76 25.30 -10.06
C PRO A 117 -7.49 24.03 -9.60
N VAL A 118 -7.15 23.55 -8.43
CA VAL A 118 -7.77 22.36 -7.82
C VAL A 118 -8.77 22.81 -6.77
N ASN A 119 -10.04 22.42 -6.93
CA ASN A 119 -11.06 22.70 -5.95
C ASN A 119 -11.09 21.60 -4.87
N LYS A 120 -11.23 22.02 -3.62
CA LYS A 120 -11.42 21.08 -2.50
C LYS A 120 -12.81 20.43 -2.61
N ILE A 121 -12.85 19.10 -2.74
CA ILE A 121 -14.10 18.32 -2.87
C ILE A 121 -14.47 17.63 -1.55
N LEU A 122 -13.46 17.13 -0.81
CA LEU A 122 -13.64 16.40 0.44
C LEU A 122 -12.77 17.00 1.55
N ASP A 123 -13.22 16.81 2.78
CA ASP A 123 -12.45 17.06 4.00
C ASP A 123 -12.25 15.77 4.80
N SER A 124 -11.52 15.87 5.89
CA SER A 124 -11.21 14.73 6.75
C SER A 124 -12.46 14.12 7.40
N GLU A 125 -13.47 14.93 7.72
CA GLU A 125 -14.71 14.47 8.36
C GLU A 125 -15.52 13.62 7.37
N LYS A 126 -15.64 14.09 6.13
CA LYS A 126 -16.36 13.37 5.07
C LYS A 126 -15.65 12.06 4.70
N ILE A 127 -14.31 12.04 4.66
CA ILE A 127 -13.54 10.81 4.45
C ILE A 127 -13.79 9.81 5.59
N MET A 128 -13.85 10.25 6.84
CA MET A 128 -14.16 9.38 7.98
C MET A 128 -15.60 8.86 7.94
N GLU A 129 -16.57 9.67 7.51
CA GLU A 129 -17.96 9.24 7.30
C GLU A 129 -18.05 8.14 6.23
N LEU A 130 -17.39 8.35 5.08
CA LEU A 130 -17.30 7.33 4.02
C LEU A 130 -16.66 6.03 4.52
N ARG A 131 -15.57 6.13 5.28
CA ARG A 131 -14.91 4.97 5.89
C ARG A 131 -15.85 4.21 6.83
N ASN A 132 -16.61 4.90 7.64
CA ASN A 132 -17.59 4.27 8.53
C ASN A 132 -18.73 3.59 7.74
N THR A 133 -19.08 4.13 6.59
CA THR A 133 -20.07 3.53 5.69
C THR A 133 -19.60 2.20 5.10
N LEU A 134 -18.30 2.04 4.84
CA LEU A 134 -17.73 0.78 4.33
C LEU A 134 -17.98 -0.41 5.27
N HIS A 135 -18.06 -0.19 6.59
CA HIS A 135 -18.36 -1.27 7.53
C HIS A 135 -19.76 -1.85 7.37
N LYS A 136 -20.68 -1.11 6.73
CA LYS A 136 -22.06 -1.56 6.45
C LYS A 136 -22.16 -2.43 5.20
N VAL A 137 -21.11 -2.46 4.36
CA VAL A 137 -21.09 -3.33 3.17
C VAL A 137 -20.94 -4.78 3.62
N VAL A 138 -21.93 -5.60 3.26
CA VAL A 138 -22.00 -7.00 3.68
C VAL A 138 -20.95 -7.84 2.94
N VAL A 139 -20.24 -8.68 3.68
CA VAL A 139 -19.32 -9.68 3.13
C VAL A 139 -19.87 -11.05 3.53
N ALA A 140 -20.41 -11.78 2.58
CA ALA A 140 -20.94 -13.12 2.82
C ALA A 140 -19.79 -14.12 3.06
N PRO A 141 -20.02 -15.21 3.83
CA PRO A 141 -18.99 -16.22 4.11
C PRO A 141 -18.27 -16.77 2.87
N PRO A 142 -18.95 -17.03 1.71
CA PRO A 142 -18.24 -17.46 0.49
C PRO A 142 -17.22 -16.46 -0.02
N MET A 143 -17.43 -15.15 0.18
CA MET A 143 -16.49 -14.10 -0.23
C MET A 143 -15.23 -14.11 0.65
N LEU A 144 -15.42 -14.34 1.95
CA LEU A 144 -14.30 -14.49 2.89
C LEU A 144 -13.47 -15.74 2.54
N ASP A 145 -14.14 -16.87 2.33
CA ASP A 145 -13.49 -18.13 1.95
C ASP A 145 -12.73 -18.00 0.62
N TYR A 146 -13.33 -17.35 -0.37
CA TYR A 146 -12.67 -17.11 -1.66
C TYR A 146 -11.39 -16.26 -1.51
N SER A 147 -11.44 -15.19 -0.72
CA SER A 147 -10.24 -14.36 -0.47
C SER A 147 -9.14 -15.16 0.24
N VAL A 148 -9.49 -16.03 1.17
CA VAL A 148 -8.54 -16.92 1.85
C VAL A 148 -7.95 -17.93 0.88
N ARG A 149 -8.76 -18.55 0.00
CA ARG A 149 -8.28 -19.49 -1.02
C ARG A 149 -7.31 -18.84 -2.00
N ILE A 150 -7.60 -17.62 -2.46
CA ILE A 150 -6.65 -16.85 -3.30
C ILE A 150 -5.30 -16.70 -2.59
N VAL A 151 -5.30 -16.30 -1.31
CA VAL A 151 -4.06 -16.11 -0.55
C VAL A 151 -3.34 -17.44 -0.34
N LEU A 152 -4.05 -18.51 0.01
CA LEU A 152 -3.46 -19.84 0.16
C LEU A 152 -2.87 -20.36 -1.17
N ALA A 153 -3.51 -20.07 -2.30
CA ALA A 153 -3.01 -20.44 -3.63
C ALA A 153 -1.72 -19.71 -4.03
N THR A 154 -1.30 -18.67 -3.28
CA THR A 154 0.02 -18.03 -3.46
C THR A 154 1.17 -18.83 -2.85
N HIS A 155 0.89 -19.83 -1.99
CA HIS A 155 1.90 -20.60 -1.26
C HIS A 155 2.27 -21.88 -2.02
N PRO A 156 3.56 -22.13 -2.29
CA PRO A 156 3.99 -23.31 -3.08
C PRO A 156 3.67 -24.66 -2.41
N GLU A 157 3.55 -24.69 -1.08
CA GLU A 157 3.25 -25.89 -0.30
C GLU A 157 1.77 -26.29 -0.34
N ASN A 158 0.88 -25.39 -0.78
CA ASN A 158 -0.55 -25.65 -0.84
C ASN A 158 -0.88 -26.56 -2.03
N GLU A 159 -1.71 -27.57 -1.80
CA GLU A 159 -2.07 -28.57 -2.81
C GLU A 159 -2.82 -27.95 -4.01
N PHE A 160 -3.65 -26.93 -3.75
CA PHE A 160 -4.46 -26.25 -4.78
C PHE A 160 -3.73 -25.14 -5.53
N SER A 161 -2.46 -24.90 -5.19
CA SER A 161 -1.67 -23.87 -5.87
C SER A 161 -1.33 -24.28 -7.29
N PRO A 162 -1.38 -23.34 -8.27
CA PRO A 162 -0.96 -23.58 -9.63
C PRO A 162 0.47 -24.15 -9.70
N SER A 163 0.75 -24.95 -10.74
CA SER A 163 2.09 -25.53 -10.94
C SER A 163 3.19 -24.47 -11.08
N SER A 164 2.87 -23.33 -11.66
CA SER A 164 3.75 -22.16 -11.76
C SER A 164 4.11 -21.59 -10.38
N VAL A 165 3.14 -21.51 -9.46
CA VAL A 165 3.38 -21.06 -8.07
C VAL A 165 4.30 -22.04 -7.36
N LYS A 166 4.02 -23.35 -7.46
CA LYS A 166 4.86 -24.41 -6.86
C LYS A 166 6.31 -24.36 -7.37
N ARG A 167 6.50 -23.99 -8.64
CA ARG A 167 7.81 -23.93 -9.28
C ARG A 167 8.56 -22.63 -9.01
N PHE A 168 7.89 -21.48 -9.03
CA PHE A 168 8.54 -20.16 -9.11
C PHE A 168 8.42 -19.30 -7.86
N VAL A 169 7.55 -19.64 -6.91
CA VAL A 169 7.36 -18.87 -5.70
C VAL A 169 8.19 -19.44 -4.56
N ARG A 170 8.86 -18.58 -3.81
CA ARG A 170 9.54 -18.91 -2.56
C ARG A 170 8.64 -18.70 -1.36
N TRP A 171 7.94 -17.56 -1.32
CA TRP A 171 7.03 -17.18 -0.23
C TRP A 171 5.74 -16.58 -0.79
N GLY A 172 4.62 -17.10 -0.35
CA GLY A 172 3.30 -16.56 -0.67
C GLY A 172 2.92 -15.36 0.19
N ALA A 173 1.74 -14.81 -0.07
CA ALA A 173 1.23 -13.62 0.58
C ALA A 173 0.79 -13.90 2.04
N SER A 174 0.99 -12.93 2.92
CA SER A 174 0.59 -13.00 4.34
C SER A 174 -0.93 -12.89 4.53
N PRO A 175 -1.46 -13.16 5.74
CA PRO A 175 -2.88 -12.93 6.05
C PRO A 175 -3.36 -11.49 5.84
N ARG A 176 -2.45 -10.50 5.84
CA ARG A 176 -2.77 -9.11 5.50
C ARG A 176 -3.30 -8.97 4.07
N ALA A 177 -2.89 -9.85 3.17
CA ALA A 177 -3.41 -9.86 1.81
C ALA A 177 -4.92 -10.17 1.78
N ALA A 178 -5.40 -11.18 2.53
CA ALA A 178 -6.83 -11.48 2.60
C ALA A 178 -7.63 -10.32 3.20
N GLN A 179 -7.11 -9.70 4.26
CA GLN A 179 -7.70 -8.50 4.85
C GLN A 179 -7.79 -7.35 3.85
N ALA A 180 -6.70 -7.10 3.09
CA ALA A 180 -6.67 -6.07 2.07
C ALA A 180 -7.66 -6.36 0.94
N LEU A 181 -7.71 -7.61 0.43
CA LEU A 181 -8.66 -8.02 -0.63
C LEU A 181 -10.11 -7.73 -0.22
N ILE A 182 -10.51 -8.10 0.99
CA ILE A 182 -11.88 -7.84 1.49
C ILE A 182 -12.13 -6.35 1.68
N MET A 183 -11.15 -5.60 2.19
CA MET A 183 -11.33 -4.15 2.39
C MET A 183 -11.52 -3.42 1.08
N VAL A 184 -10.70 -3.71 0.07
CA VAL A 184 -10.82 -3.06 -1.25
C VAL A 184 -12.05 -3.52 -2.01
N ALA A 185 -12.46 -4.78 -1.85
CA ALA A 185 -13.69 -5.29 -2.42
C ALA A 185 -14.94 -4.56 -1.88
N ARG A 186 -14.96 -4.22 -0.58
CA ARG A 186 -16.02 -3.35 -0.02
C ARG A 186 -16.06 -1.98 -0.69
N VAL A 187 -14.89 -1.36 -0.91
CA VAL A 187 -14.80 -0.06 -1.60
C VAL A 187 -15.33 -0.20 -3.03
N LYS A 188 -14.93 -1.25 -3.75
CA LYS A 188 -15.37 -1.50 -5.12
C LYS A 188 -16.87 -1.70 -5.20
N ALA A 189 -17.45 -2.54 -4.34
CA ALA A 189 -18.89 -2.77 -4.26
C ALA A 189 -19.66 -1.47 -4.01
N LEU A 190 -19.23 -0.68 -3.01
CA LEU A 190 -19.89 0.57 -2.66
C LEU A 190 -19.77 1.60 -3.80
N SER A 191 -18.61 1.74 -4.43
CA SER A 191 -18.41 2.64 -5.58
C SER A 191 -19.22 2.24 -6.81
N SER A 192 -19.64 0.96 -6.88
CA SER A 192 -20.55 0.43 -7.90
C SER A 192 -22.03 0.46 -7.48
N GLY A 193 -22.36 1.15 -6.37
CA GLY A 193 -23.73 1.29 -5.85
C GLY A 193 -24.28 0.03 -5.17
N ARG A 194 -23.44 -0.95 -4.82
CA ARG A 194 -23.85 -2.19 -4.17
C ARG A 194 -23.55 -2.18 -2.67
N THR A 195 -24.41 -2.83 -1.90
CA THR A 195 -24.29 -2.96 -0.44
C THR A 195 -23.67 -4.29 0.01
N HIS A 196 -23.26 -5.11 -0.94
CA HIS A 196 -22.61 -6.41 -0.70
C HIS A 196 -21.47 -6.62 -1.68
N VAL A 197 -20.45 -7.38 -1.23
CA VAL A 197 -19.28 -7.77 -2.01
C VAL A 197 -19.63 -8.92 -2.93
N ALA A 198 -19.13 -8.90 -4.17
CA ALA A 198 -19.15 -9.99 -5.14
C ALA A 198 -17.72 -10.53 -5.40
N PHE A 199 -17.59 -11.72 -6.01
CA PHE A 199 -16.30 -12.32 -6.37
C PHE A 199 -15.48 -11.41 -7.29
N GLU A 200 -16.14 -10.74 -8.24
CA GLU A 200 -15.52 -9.79 -9.15
C GLU A 200 -14.84 -8.62 -8.44
N ASP A 201 -15.37 -8.16 -7.29
CA ASP A 201 -14.77 -7.07 -6.53
C ASP A 201 -13.45 -7.47 -5.89
N ILE A 202 -13.34 -8.74 -5.46
CA ILE A 202 -12.12 -9.31 -4.89
C ILE A 202 -11.07 -9.45 -6.00
N ARG A 203 -11.46 -9.95 -7.17
CA ARG A 203 -10.56 -10.13 -8.32
C ARG A 203 -10.04 -8.81 -8.87
N TYR A 204 -10.87 -7.78 -8.84
CA TYR A 204 -10.57 -6.50 -9.47
C TYR A 204 -9.26 -5.87 -8.97
N PHE A 205 -8.96 -5.97 -7.68
CA PHE A 205 -7.74 -5.40 -7.08
C PHE A 205 -6.71 -6.44 -6.68
N ALA A 206 -6.91 -7.71 -7.04
CA ALA A 206 -6.05 -8.79 -6.57
C ALA A 206 -4.58 -8.60 -7.00
N HIS A 207 -4.35 -8.06 -8.19
CA HIS A 207 -3.00 -7.79 -8.69
C HIS A 207 -2.27 -6.76 -7.82
N GLU A 208 -2.87 -5.60 -7.58
CA GLU A 208 -2.27 -4.51 -6.79
C GLU A 208 -2.05 -4.90 -5.34
N VAL A 209 -2.90 -5.78 -4.81
CA VAL A 209 -2.78 -6.31 -3.44
C VAL A 209 -1.69 -7.37 -3.34
N LEU A 210 -1.55 -8.27 -4.31
CA LEU A 210 -0.70 -9.45 -4.19
C LEU A 210 0.71 -9.27 -4.74
N GLN A 211 0.92 -8.41 -5.76
CA GLN A 211 2.18 -8.35 -6.50
C GLN A 211 3.43 -8.06 -5.65
N HIS A 212 3.30 -7.36 -4.54
CA HIS A 212 4.43 -7.03 -3.65
C HIS A 212 4.54 -7.98 -2.45
N ARG A 213 3.67 -8.98 -2.38
CA ARG A 213 3.58 -9.97 -1.31
C ARG A 213 4.03 -11.36 -1.74
N ILE A 214 4.12 -11.59 -3.06
CA ILE A 214 4.61 -12.86 -3.64
C ILE A 214 6.10 -12.70 -3.93
N ILE A 215 6.91 -13.54 -3.30
CA ILE A 215 8.37 -13.50 -3.44
C ILE A 215 8.79 -14.67 -4.31
N MET A 216 9.44 -14.34 -5.43
CA MET A 216 9.95 -15.33 -6.37
C MET A 216 11.15 -16.06 -5.81
N ASN A 217 11.31 -17.33 -6.18
CA ASN A 217 12.54 -18.07 -5.95
C ASN A 217 13.57 -17.78 -7.06
N TYR A 218 14.73 -18.47 -6.98
CA TYR A 218 15.80 -18.27 -7.94
C TYR A 218 15.38 -18.62 -9.38
N ASP A 219 14.65 -19.72 -9.57
CA ASP A 219 14.20 -20.16 -10.90
C ASP A 219 13.25 -19.12 -11.53
N GLY A 220 12.33 -18.59 -10.74
CA GLY A 220 11.41 -17.55 -11.19
C GLY A 220 12.13 -16.27 -11.60
N GLN A 221 13.19 -15.89 -10.88
CA GLN A 221 14.03 -14.75 -11.24
C GLN A 221 14.86 -15.01 -12.49
N ALA A 222 15.50 -16.19 -12.59
CA ALA A 222 16.32 -16.57 -13.73
C ALA A 222 15.52 -16.67 -15.04
N GLU A 223 14.29 -17.18 -14.98
CA GLU A 223 13.35 -17.25 -16.14
C GLU A 223 12.63 -15.92 -16.41
N ASN A 224 12.92 -14.84 -15.66
CA ASN A 224 12.23 -13.53 -15.76
C ASN A 224 10.69 -13.66 -15.68
N LYS A 225 10.19 -14.60 -14.88
CA LYS A 225 8.75 -14.79 -14.68
C LYS A 225 8.13 -13.58 -14.02
N ARG A 226 7.00 -13.11 -14.51
CA ARG A 226 6.32 -11.93 -13.97
C ARG A 226 5.33 -12.34 -12.88
N VAL A 227 5.37 -11.65 -11.73
CA VAL A 227 4.39 -11.88 -10.66
C VAL A 227 2.96 -11.65 -11.13
N SER A 228 2.75 -10.71 -12.08
CA SER A 228 1.43 -10.46 -12.67
C SER A 228 0.82 -11.67 -13.37
N GLU A 229 1.65 -12.50 -14.03
CA GLU A 229 1.20 -13.73 -14.68
C GLU A 229 0.80 -14.78 -13.64
N LEU A 230 1.56 -14.90 -12.55
CA LEU A 230 1.23 -15.81 -11.45
C LEU A 230 -0.07 -15.39 -10.75
N VAL A 231 -0.26 -14.11 -10.48
CA VAL A 231 -1.51 -13.61 -9.88
C VAL A 231 -2.69 -13.91 -10.77
N LYS A 232 -2.56 -13.74 -12.09
CA LYS A 232 -3.62 -14.08 -13.03
C LYS A 232 -3.93 -15.58 -12.98
N GLU A 233 -2.93 -16.47 -13.06
CA GLU A 233 -3.14 -17.91 -12.94
C GLU A 233 -3.80 -18.32 -11.62
N ILE A 234 -3.41 -17.70 -10.50
CA ILE A 234 -4.03 -17.94 -9.19
C ILE A 234 -5.52 -17.60 -9.22
N ILE A 235 -5.88 -16.43 -9.77
CA ILE A 235 -7.27 -15.97 -9.86
C ILE A 235 -8.07 -16.90 -10.76
N ASP A 236 -7.54 -17.24 -11.94
CA ASP A 236 -8.21 -18.07 -12.96
C ASP A 236 -8.39 -19.52 -12.47
N SER A 237 -7.48 -20.03 -11.63
CA SER A 237 -7.53 -21.40 -11.09
C SER A 237 -8.29 -21.53 -9.77
N THR A 238 -8.56 -20.42 -9.07
CA THR A 238 -9.30 -20.47 -7.80
C THR A 238 -10.81 -20.43 -8.06
N PRO A 239 -11.55 -21.52 -7.80
CA PRO A 239 -12.99 -21.56 -8.07
C PRO A 239 -13.75 -20.60 -7.13
N GLU A 240 -14.85 -20.03 -7.60
CA GLU A 240 -15.72 -19.15 -6.80
C GLU A 240 -16.44 -19.93 -5.69
N GLU A 241 -16.89 -21.13 -5.99
CA GLU A 241 -17.55 -22.03 -5.05
C GLU A 241 -16.76 -23.34 -4.94
N LYS A 242 -16.89 -23.98 -3.77
CA LYS A 242 -16.29 -25.30 -3.50
C LYS A 242 -17.21 -26.41 -3.95
#